data_778effeda7cdd881f70e237845966327
#
_entry.id   778effeda7cdd881f70e237845966327
#
_cell.length_a   1.000
_cell.length_b   1.000
_cell.length_c   1.000
_cell.angle_alpha   90.00
_cell.angle_beta   90.00
_cell.angle_gamma   90.00
#
_symmetry.space_group_name_H-M   'P 1'
#
loop_
_entity.id
_entity.type
_entity.pdbx_description
1 polymer ?
#
loop_
_entity_poly.entity_id
_entity_poly.type
_entity_poly.pdbx_seq_one_letter_code
_entity_poly.pdbx_strand_id
1 'polypeptide(L)'
;MAENNVNIEIRNDFNQIFGIISYHRQRVSKTIDDESLRMIWEVGGYISHKLKNAEWGAGIVRQLSEFIRTQDPTIKGWSYRTIYKMVQFYDTYSTDSFCQLLETTNLPKLFTNKNSDKNSQFVPIELAQIQLEEFVPIELAQIPYVLFSTGWSNHQLILNRCKSAEERLFYIIYSKFEHLEYKQLERAIKTDTMASILRAKDSQSDVLHTTYAKSP
;
A
#
# COMPACT_ATOMS: atom_id res chain seq x y z
N MET A 1 -18.39 14.29 -31.32
CA MET A 1 -17.94 12.88 -31.39
C MET A 1 -16.80 12.57 -30.41
N ALA A 2 -15.83 13.46 -30.19
CA ALA A 2 -14.72 13.25 -29.25
C ALA A 2 -15.15 13.15 -27.75
N GLU A 3 -16.07 14.00 -27.31
CA GLU A 3 -16.59 13.97 -25.92
C GLU A 3 -17.31 12.67 -25.53
N ASN A 4 -18.03 12.05 -26.49
CA ASN A 4 -18.68 10.78 -26.23
C ASN A 4 -17.68 9.63 -26.08
N ASN A 5 -16.57 9.63 -26.83
CA ASN A 5 -15.54 8.61 -26.71
C ASN A 5 -14.77 8.70 -25.38
N VAL A 6 -14.43 9.90 -24.92
CA VAL A 6 -13.78 10.13 -23.62
C VAL A 6 -14.66 9.66 -22.45
N ASN A 7 -15.98 9.90 -22.51
CA ASN A 7 -16.92 9.42 -21.50
C ASN A 7 -17.05 7.90 -21.47
N ILE A 8 -16.96 7.25 -22.63
CA ILE A 8 -17.00 5.78 -22.72
C ILE A 8 -15.73 5.17 -22.12
N GLU A 9 -14.57 5.74 -22.43
CA GLU A 9 -13.28 5.29 -21.92
C GLU A 9 -13.20 5.42 -20.39
N ILE A 10 -13.58 6.58 -19.82
CA ILE A 10 -13.66 6.79 -18.38
C ILE A 10 -14.61 5.78 -17.71
N ARG A 11 -15.73 5.49 -18.33
CA ARG A 11 -16.69 4.51 -17.80
C ARG A 11 -16.13 3.08 -17.82
N ASN A 12 -15.34 2.73 -18.82
CA ASN A 12 -14.63 1.45 -18.87
C ASN A 12 -13.59 1.36 -17.76
N ASP A 13 -12.85 2.44 -17.50
CA ASP A 13 -11.91 2.52 -16.36
C ASP A 13 -12.63 2.31 -15.03
N PHE A 14 -13.79 2.92 -14.84
CA PHE A 14 -14.60 2.72 -13.63
C PHE A 14 -15.06 1.28 -13.47
N ASN A 15 -15.50 0.62 -14.56
CA ASN A 15 -15.88 -0.79 -14.54
C ASN A 15 -14.68 -1.69 -14.22
N GLN A 16 -13.49 -1.38 -14.71
CA GLN A 16 -12.28 -2.13 -14.38
C GLN A 16 -11.95 -2.04 -12.89
N ILE A 17 -11.97 -0.82 -12.31
CA ILE A 17 -11.74 -0.63 -10.88
C ILE A 17 -12.81 -1.36 -10.05
N PHE A 18 -14.07 -1.30 -10.46
CA PHE A 18 -15.15 -2.02 -9.80
C PHE A 18 -14.96 -3.53 -9.88
N GLY A 19 -14.45 -4.03 -11.01
CA GLY A 19 -14.06 -5.43 -11.18
C GLY A 19 -12.98 -5.87 -10.19
N ILE A 20 -11.91 -5.08 -10.02
CA ILE A 20 -10.85 -5.30 -9.02
C ILE A 20 -11.46 -5.39 -7.61
N ILE A 21 -12.29 -4.42 -7.24
CA ILE A 21 -12.96 -4.39 -5.93
C ILE A 21 -13.78 -5.66 -5.69
N SER A 22 -14.61 -6.03 -6.67
CA SER A 22 -15.52 -7.19 -6.56
C SER A 22 -14.76 -8.49 -6.42
N TYR A 23 -13.65 -8.64 -7.16
CA TYR A 23 -12.77 -9.79 -7.08
C TYR A 23 -12.19 -9.99 -5.68
N HIS A 24 -11.56 -8.96 -5.12
CA HIS A 24 -10.96 -9.06 -3.79
C HIS A 24 -12.00 -9.28 -2.70
N ARG A 25 -13.21 -8.75 -2.85
CA ARG A 25 -14.32 -9.02 -1.92
C ARG A 25 -14.79 -10.47 -1.94
N GLN A 26 -14.70 -11.16 -3.05
CA GLN A 26 -15.10 -12.57 -3.17
C GLN A 26 -14.04 -13.54 -2.62
N ARG A 27 -12.78 -13.13 -2.55
CA ARG A 27 -11.68 -13.97 -2.05
C ARG A 27 -11.55 -14.01 -0.52
N VAL A 28 -12.63 -14.17 0.19
CA VAL A 28 -12.73 -14.11 1.68
C VAL A 28 -12.00 -15.24 2.42
N SER A 29 -11.00 -15.92 1.86
CA SER A 29 -10.49 -17.16 2.45
C SER A 29 -9.12 -17.08 3.14
N LYS A 30 -8.35 -15.98 2.99
CA LYS A 30 -7.05 -15.84 3.68
C LYS A 30 -6.86 -14.42 4.16
N THR A 31 -6.86 -14.21 5.45
CA THR A 31 -6.57 -12.94 6.14
C THR A 31 -7.17 -11.71 5.45
N ILE A 32 -8.33 -11.31 5.91
CA ILE A 32 -9.11 -10.13 5.43
C ILE A 32 -8.22 -8.90 5.24
N ASP A 33 -7.21 -8.72 6.07
CA ASP A 33 -6.30 -7.58 6.02
C ASP A 33 -5.34 -7.63 4.83
N ASP A 34 -4.79 -8.80 4.48
CA ASP A 34 -3.84 -8.94 3.37
C ASP A 34 -4.54 -8.72 2.02
N GLU A 35 -5.71 -9.30 1.82
CA GLU A 35 -6.49 -9.08 0.60
C GLU A 35 -6.97 -7.62 0.48
N SER A 36 -7.29 -6.99 1.60
CA SER A 36 -7.62 -5.55 1.62
C SER A 36 -6.43 -4.70 1.19
N LEU A 37 -5.22 -5.00 1.65
CA LEU A 37 -4.01 -4.28 1.24
C LEU A 37 -3.65 -4.51 -0.22
N ARG A 38 -3.84 -5.74 -0.74
CA ARG A 38 -3.67 -6.03 -2.19
C ARG A 38 -4.62 -5.21 -3.03
N MET A 39 -5.91 -5.23 -2.68
CA MET A 39 -6.92 -4.43 -3.35
C MET A 39 -6.57 -2.93 -3.34
N ILE A 40 -6.16 -2.40 -2.17
CA ILE A 40 -5.76 -0.99 -2.02
C ILE A 40 -4.56 -0.68 -2.91
N TRP A 41 -3.59 -1.58 -3.00
CA TRP A 41 -2.42 -1.45 -3.85
C TRP A 41 -2.78 -1.41 -5.33
N GLU A 42 -3.56 -2.36 -5.80
CA GLU A 42 -3.96 -2.48 -7.20
C GLU A 42 -4.82 -1.30 -7.65
N VAL A 43 -5.82 -0.92 -6.86
CA VAL A 43 -6.67 0.24 -7.16
C VAL A 43 -5.86 1.53 -7.11
N GLY A 44 -5.01 1.69 -6.10
CA GLY A 44 -4.13 2.86 -5.98
C GLY A 44 -3.19 2.99 -7.16
N GLY A 45 -2.57 1.89 -7.57
CA GLY A 45 -1.66 1.82 -8.73
C GLY A 45 -2.37 2.12 -10.05
N TYR A 46 -3.54 1.53 -10.27
CA TYR A 46 -4.33 1.80 -11.47
C TYR A 46 -4.68 3.29 -11.61
N ILE A 47 -5.19 3.88 -10.52
CA ILE A 47 -5.56 5.31 -10.52
C ILE A 47 -4.32 6.20 -10.66
N SER A 48 -3.21 5.87 -9.96
CA SER A 48 -1.94 6.59 -10.10
C SER A 48 -1.48 6.66 -11.55
N HIS A 49 -1.52 5.52 -12.25
CA HIS A 49 -1.15 5.44 -13.66
C HIS A 49 -2.04 6.36 -14.53
N LYS A 50 -3.36 6.30 -14.36
CA LYS A 50 -4.31 7.15 -15.11
C LYS A 50 -4.11 8.64 -14.85
N LEU A 51 -3.79 9.01 -13.61
CA LEU A 51 -3.52 10.41 -13.25
C LEU A 51 -2.17 10.91 -13.82
N LYS A 52 -1.13 10.08 -13.78
CA LYS A 52 0.22 10.43 -14.28
C LYS A 52 0.26 10.56 -15.80
N ASN A 53 -0.49 9.75 -16.50
CA ASN A 53 -0.59 9.79 -17.96
C ASN A 53 -1.57 10.88 -18.47
N ALA A 54 -2.08 11.72 -17.59
CA ALA A 54 -3.07 12.75 -17.91
C ALA A 54 -4.35 12.22 -18.58
N GLU A 55 -4.64 10.92 -18.44
CA GLU A 55 -5.88 10.32 -18.92
C GLU A 55 -7.08 10.76 -18.06
N TRP A 56 -6.83 10.99 -16.76
CA TRP A 56 -7.82 11.49 -15.82
C TRP A 56 -7.54 12.93 -15.41
N GLY A 57 -8.54 13.78 -15.60
CA GLY A 57 -8.51 15.18 -15.14
C GLY A 57 -9.01 15.34 -13.69
N ALA A 58 -8.97 16.59 -13.22
CA ALA A 58 -9.50 16.95 -11.91
C ALA A 58 -10.99 16.59 -11.80
N GLY A 59 -11.37 15.92 -10.71
CA GLY A 59 -12.76 15.55 -10.44
C GLY A 59 -13.14 14.12 -10.82
N ILE A 60 -12.38 13.43 -11.68
CA ILE A 60 -12.68 12.05 -12.09
C ILE A 60 -12.68 11.11 -10.88
N VAL A 61 -11.75 11.26 -9.95
CA VAL A 61 -11.70 10.45 -8.71
C VAL A 61 -12.97 10.64 -7.86
N ARG A 62 -13.59 11.83 -7.89
CA ARG A 62 -14.86 12.06 -7.21
C ARG A 62 -16.00 11.32 -7.92
N GLN A 63 -16.03 11.37 -9.24
CA GLN A 63 -17.02 10.64 -10.05
C GLN A 63 -16.88 9.12 -9.85
N LEU A 64 -15.65 8.60 -9.78
CA LEU A 64 -15.39 7.20 -9.42
C LEU A 64 -15.96 6.85 -8.04
N SER A 65 -15.74 7.69 -7.03
CA SER A 65 -16.31 7.48 -5.69
C SER A 65 -17.84 7.39 -5.70
N GLU A 66 -18.50 8.24 -6.49
CA GLU A 66 -19.94 8.24 -6.67
C GLU A 66 -20.42 7.00 -7.45
N PHE A 67 -19.69 6.63 -8.50
CA PHE A 67 -19.97 5.44 -9.30
C PHE A 67 -19.93 4.17 -8.44
N ILE A 68 -18.86 3.95 -7.66
CA ILE A 68 -18.73 2.79 -6.77
C ILE A 68 -19.89 2.72 -5.78
N ARG A 69 -20.27 3.83 -5.16
CA ARG A 69 -21.38 3.90 -4.22
C ARG A 69 -22.72 3.58 -4.86
N THR A 70 -22.89 3.93 -6.14
CA THR A 70 -24.11 3.66 -6.89
C THR A 70 -24.19 2.19 -7.31
N GLN A 71 -23.05 1.58 -7.67
CA GLN A 71 -23.00 0.16 -8.07
C GLN A 71 -23.23 -0.78 -6.89
N ASP A 72 -22.67 -0.48 -5.72
CA ASP A 72 -22.87 -1.27 -4.51
C ASP A 72 -22.91 -0.38 -3.26
N PRO A 73 -24.10 0.02 -2.79
CA PRO A 73 -24.24 0.85 -1.60
C PRO A 73 -23.72 0.21 -0.31
N THR A 74 -23.46 -1.11 -0.31
CA THR A 74 -22.90 -1.82 0.86
C THR A 74 -21.40 -1.63 1.00
N ILE A 75 -20.71 -1.21 -0.06
CA ILE A 75 -19.28 -0.93 -0.06
C ILE A 75 -19.03 0.37 0.69
N LYS A 76 -18.38 0.27 1.87
CA LYS A 76 -17.99 1.42 2.68
C LYS A 76 -16.51 1.76 2.48
N GLY A 77 -16.13 3.00 2.79
CA GLY A 77 -14.73 3.41 2.80
C GLY A 77 -14.18 3.91 1.45
N TRP A 78 -15.03 4.10 0.43
CA TRP A 78 -14.65 4.52 -0.92
C TRP A 78 -14.90 6.01 -1.18
N SER A 79 -14.71 6.85 -0.16
CA SER A 79 -14.71 8.30 -0.38
C SER A 79 -13.54 8.72 -1.28
N TYR A 80 -13.69 9.78 -2.04
CA TYR A 80 -12.61 10.31 -2.88
C TYR A 80 -11.32 10.55 -2.07
N ARG A 81 -11.43 10.94 -0.80
CA ARG A 81 -10.28 11.12 0.10
C ARG A 81 -9.58 9.79 0.38
N THR A 82 -10.34 8.72 0.58
CA THR A 82 -9.79 7.39 0.81
C THR A 82 -9.12 6.86 -0.46
N ILE A 83 -9.74 7.08 -1.62
CA ILE A 83 -9.15 6.70 -2.92
C ILE A 83 -7.80 7.40 -3.13
N TYR A 84 -7.69 8.72 -2.85
CA TYR A 84 -6.40 9.41 -2.90
C TYR A 84 -5.36 8.86 -1.91
N LYS A 85 -5.77 8.33 -0.76
CA LYS A 85 -4.86 7.65 0.17
C LYS A 85 -4.37 6.30 -0.39
N MET A 86 -5.19 5.60 -1.16
CA MET A 86 -4.75 4.39 -1.87
C MET A 86 -3.70 4.73 -2.94
N VAL A 87 -3.93 5.81 -3.70
CA VAL A 87 -2.94 6.34 -4.66
C VAL A 87 -1.64 6.71 -3.93
N GLN A 88 -1.72 7.46 -2.83
CA GLN A 88 -0.56 7.82 -2.03
C GLN A 88 0.19 6.60 -1.49
N PHE A 89 -0.52 5.56 -1.06
CA PHE A 89 0.07 4.32 -0.59
C PHE A 89 0.90 3.65 -1.67
N TYR A 90 0.32 3.47 -2.86
CA TYR A 90 1.04 2.93 -4.00
C TYR A 90 2.23 3.81 -4.39
N ASP A 91 2.02 5.10 -4.60
CA ASP A 91 3.06 6.03 -5.03
C ASP A 91 4.23 6.13 -4.05
N THR A 92 3.97 5.98 -2.74
CA THR A 92 5.01 6.05 -1.73
C THR A 92 5.88 4.79 -1.71
N TYR A 93 5.26 3.62 -1.83
CA TYR A 93 5.94 2.35 -1.61
C TYR A 93 6.35 1.60 -2.89
N SER A 94 5.92 2.08 -4.07
CA SER A 94 6.37 1.57 -5.37
C SER A 94 7.59 2.31 -5.92
N THR A 95 8.16 3.26 -5.18
CA THR A 95 9.34 4.03 -5.63
C THR A 95 10.61 3.18 -5.62
N ASP A 96 11.49 3.42 -6.58
CA ASP A 96 12.81 2.76 -6.63
C ASP A 96 13.60 2.98 -5.33
N SER A 97 13.48 4.17 -4.73
CA SER A 97 14.15 4.49 -3.47
C SER A 97 13.66 3.62 -2.32
N PHE A 98 12.34 3.32 -2.24
CA PHE A 98 11.83 2.42 -1.22
C PHE A 98 12.23 0.97 -1.48
N CYS A 99 12.21 0.53 -2.74
CA CYS A 99 12.67 -0.81 -3.12
C CYS A 99 14.16 -0.99 -2.79
N GLN A 100 15.02 -0.02 -3.12
CA GLN A 100 16.44 -0.04 -2.76
C GLN A 100 16.66 -0.05 -1.25
N LEU A 101 15.85 0.71 -0.49
CA LEU A 101 15.89 0.67 0.98
C LEU A 101 15.60 -0.74 1.51
N LEU A 102 14.61 -1.44 0.95
CA LEU A 102 14.29 -2.82 1.35
C LEU A 102 15.43 -3.80 1.02
N GLU A 103 16.10 -3.63 -0.11
CA GLU A 103 17.22 -4.46 -0.54
C GLU A 103 18.46 -4.25 0.33
N THR A 104 18.73 -2.99 0.70
CA THR A 104 19.88 -2.62 1.53
C THR A 104 19.67 -2.86 3.03
N THR A 105 18.41 -2.93 3.46
CA THR A 105 18.06 -3.21 4.85
C THR A 105 18.08 -4.71 5.09
N ASN A 106 18.88 -5.17 6.08
CA ASN A 106 18.90 -6.58 6.48
C ASN A 106 17.62 -6.94 7.27
N LEU A 107 16.52 -7.11 6.53
CA LEU A 107 15.22 -7.42 7.11
C LEU A 107 15.21 -8.87 7.65
N PRO A 108 14.64 -9.11 8.86
CA PRO A 108 14.38 -10.45 9.33
C PRO A 108 13.55 -11.27 8.32
N LYS A 109 13.77 -12.59 8.24
CA LYS A 109 13.06 -13.49 7.31
C LYS A 109 11.54 -13.39 7.37
N LEU A 110 10.98 -12.97 8.51
CA LEU A 110 9.55 -12.71 8.68
C LEU A 110 9.01 -11.67 7.68
N PHE A 111 9.85 -10.75 7.22
CA PHE A 111 9.47 -9.66 6.29
C PHE A 111 9.93 -9.91 4.85
N THR A 112 10.66 -11.00 4.61
CA THR A 112 11.22 -11.32 3.29
C THR A 112 10.69 -12.65 2.76
N ASN A 113 9.42 -12.99 3.04
CA ASN A 113 8.88 -14.27 2.63
C ASN A 113 8.97 -14.47 1.12
N LYS A 114 10.04 -15.17 0.70
CA LYS A 114 10.23 -15.66 -0.66
C LYS A 114 9.50 -16.99 -0.93
N ASN A 115 8.63 -17.43 -0.04
CA ASN A 115 7.64 -18.40 -0.43
C ASN A 115 6.69 -17.69 -1.41
N SER A 116 7.28 -17.35 -2.55
CA SER A 116 6.55 -17.13 -3.76
C SER A 116 5.58 -18.30 -3.87
N ASP A 117 4.33 -18.05 -3.56
CA ASP A 117 3.29 -18.66 -4.35
C ASP A 117 3.66 -18.34 -5.79
N LYS A 118 4.36 -19.26 -6.46
CA LYS A 118 4.62 -19.24 -7.91
C LYS A 118 3.32 -19.18 -8.70
N ASN A 119 2.21 -19.02 -8.02
CA ASN A 119 0.85 -18.89 -8.50
C ASN A 119 0.24 -17.51 -8.29
N SER A 120 0.99 -16.50 -7.83
CA SER A 120 0.53 -15.12 -8.02
C SER A 120 1.11 -14.51 -9.32
N GLN A 121 1.22 -15.32 -10.38
CA GLN A 121 0.92 -14.76 -11.67
C GLN A 121 -0.45 -14.11 -11.51
N PHE A 122 -0.55 -12.84 -11.79
CA PHE A 122 -1.81 -12.20 -12.16
C PHE A 122 -2.43 -13.08 -13.25
N VAL A 123 -3.19 -14.08 -12.82
CA VAL A 123 -4.06 -14.81 -13.72
C VAL A 123 -5.17 -13.81 -13.96
N PRO A 124 -5.29 -13.26 -15.18
CA PRO A 124 -6.49 -12.54 -15.53
C PRO A 124 -7.61 -13.54 -15.20
N ILE A 125 -8.42 -13.18 -14.20
CA ILE A 125 -9.58 -14.01 -13.91
C ILE A 125 -10.30 -14.09 -15.23
N GLU A 126 -10.57 -15.31 -15.66
CA GLU A 126 -11.72 -15.52 -16.51
C GLU A 126 -12.91 -14.92 -15.77
N LEU A 127 -13.10 -13.63 -15.95
CA LEU A 127 -14.34 -12.93 -15.71
C LEU A 127 -15.31 -13.46 -16.78
N ALA A 128 -15.57 -14.77 -16.68
CA ALA A 128 -16.30 -15.56 -17.66
C ALA A 128 -17.74 -15.12 -17.82
N GLN A 129 -18.16 -13.99 -17.29
CA GLN A 129 -19.53 -13.50 -17.46
C GLN A 129 -19.71 -11.97 -17.47
N ILE A 130 -18.63 -11.18 -17.39
CA ILE A 130 -18.73 -9.76 -17.72
C ILE A 130 -17.99 -9.60 -19.04
N GLN A 131 -18.72 -9.23 -20.10
CA GLN A 131 -18.13 -8.81 -21.37
C GLN A 131 -17.31 -7.53 -21.12
N LEU A 132 -16.09 -7.71 -20.60
CA LEU A 132 -15.07 -6.67 -20.56
C LEU A 132 -14.36 -6.75 -21.90
N GLU A 133 -14.78 -5.90 -22.82
CA GLU A 133 -14.03 -5.61 -24.02
C GLU A 133 -12.64 -5.15 -23.60
N GLU A 134 -11.62 -5.94 -24.00
CA GLU A 134 -10.19 -5.67 -23.89
C GLU A 134 -9.69 -5.03 -22.58
N PHE A 135 -9.56 -5.85 -21.53
CA PHE A 135 -8.73 -5.49 -20.39
C PHE A 135 -7.26 -5.44 -20.82
N VAL A 136 -6.72 -4.25 -21.03
CA VAL A 136 -5.28 -4.07 -21.15
C VAL A 136 -4.70 -4.01 -19.72
N PRO A 137 -3.98 -5.04 -19.25
CA PRO A 137 -3.43 -5.03 -17.91
C PRO A 137 -2.39 -3.90 -17.83
N ILE A 138 -2.62 -2.96 -16.90
CA ILE A 138 -1.57 -2.00 -16.50
C ILE A 138 -0.56 -2.81 -15.69
N GLU A 139 0.69 -2.81 -16.12
CA GLU A 139 1.77 -3.43 -15.38
C GLU A 139 2.04 -2.63 -14.10
N LEU A 140 1.59 -3.16 -12.98
CA LEU A 140 1.79 -2.56 -11.66
C LEU A 140 3.01 -3.16 -10.98
N ALA A 141 3.73 -2.31 -10.21
CA ALA A 141 4.79 -2.79 -9.34
C ALA A 141 4.25 -3.83 -8.34
N GLN A 142 5.03 -4.87 -8.07
CA GLN A 142 4.65 -5.86 -7.06
C GLN A 142 4.61 -5.24 -5.67
N ILE A 143 3.57 -5.56 -4.89
CA ILE A 143 3.46 -5.07 -3.51
C ILE A 143 4.57 -5.65 -2.64
N PRO A 144 5.38 -4.82 -1.95
CA PRO A 144 6.42 -5.30 -1.03
C PRO A 144 5.81 -6.08 0.14
N TYR A 145 6.37 -7.28 0.42
CA TYR A 145 5.81 -8.17 1.45
C TYR A 145 5.79 -7.53 2.86
N VAL A 146 6.76 -6.68 3.17
CA VAL A 146 6.81 -5.96 4.46
C VAL A 146 5.55 -5.15 4.76
N LEU A 147 4.83 -4.71 3.74
CA LEU A 147 3.60 -3.94 3.92
C LEU A 147 2.45 -4.75 4.55
N PHE A 148 2.47 -6.09 4.42
CA PHE A 148 1.51 -6.96 5.10
C PHE A 148 1.77 -7.11 6.62
N SER A 149 2.77 -6.42 7.14
CA SER A 149 3.12 -6.47 8.56
C SER A 149 2.18 -5.67 9.44
N THR A 150 1.41 -4.75 8.87
CA THR A 150 0.46 -3.92 9.61
C THR A 150 -0.78 -3.62 8.78
N GLY A 151 -1.89 -3.28 9.45
CA GLY A 151 -3.17 -3.03 8.78
C GLY A 151 -3.27 -1.66 8.12
N TRP A 152 -4.29 -1.50 7.26
CA TRP A 152 -4.53 -0.27 6.50
C TRP A 152 -4.60 1.00 7.34
N SER A 153 -5.25 0.95 8.51
CA SER A 153 -5.35 2.11 9.41
C SER A 153 -3.97 2.60 9.87
N ASN A 154 -3.06 1.67 10.19
CA ASN A 154 -1.70 1.98 10.57
C ASN A 154 -0.90 2.55 9.39
N HIS A 155 -1.07 2.01 8.18
CA HIS A 155 -0.46 2.58 6.98
C HIS A 155 -0.91 4.02 6.72
N GLN A 156 -2.20 4.32 6.88
CA GLN A 156 -2.67 5.70 6.75
C GLN A 156 -2.04 6.63 7.79
N LEU A 157 -1.86 6.17 9.01
CA LEU A 157 -1.21 6.93 10.07
C LEU A 157 0.27 7.20 9.74
N ILE A 158 1.01 6.15 9.34
CA ILE A 158 2.42 6.24 8.94
C ILE A 158 2.59 7.20 7.78
N LEU A 159 1.80 7.08 6.72
CA LEU A 159 1.83 7.97 5.56
C LEU A 159 1.57 9.44 5.92
N ASN A 160 0.69 9.69 6.88
CA ASN A 160 0.35 11.05 7.30
C ASN A 160 1.38 11.68 8.25
N ARG A 161 2.13 10.89 9.02
CA ARG A 161 2.99 11.37 10.11
C ARG A 161 4.47 11.25 9.80
N CYS A 162 4.88 10.17 9.12
CA CYS A 162 6.28 9.89 8.85
C CYS A 162 6.72 10.53 7.52
N LYS A 163 7.89 11.16 7.51
CA LYS A 163 8.36 11.95 6.37
C LYS A 163 9.34 11.19 5.48
N SER A 164 10.21 10.35 6.05
CA SER A 164 11.21 9.61 5.31
C SER A 164 10.80 8.16 5.05
N ALA A 165 11.44 7.51 4.08
CA ALA A 165 11.23 6.10 3.76
C ALA A 165 11.68 5.19 4.93
N GLU A 166 12.81 5.54 5.56
CA GLU A 166 13.38 4.84 6.72
C GLU A 166 12.45 4.90 7.93
N GLU A 167 11.90 6.09 8.21
CA GLU A 167 10.95 6.28 9.30
C GLU A 167 9.69 5.44 9.07
N ARG A 168 9.15 5.45 7.85
CA ARG A 168 7.99 4.62 7.49
C ARG A 168 8.29 3.13 7.65
N LEU A 169 9.42 2.67 7.12
CA LEU A 169 9.84 1.27 7.23
C LEU A 169 10.02 0.88 8.70
N PHE A 170 10.68 1.73 9.49
CA PHE A 170 10.84 1.50 10.93
C PHE A 170 9.49 1.26 11.62
N TYR A 171 8.51 2.16 11.45
CA TYR A 171 7.22 2.03 12.14
C TYR A 171 6.35 0.88 11.60
N ILE A 172 6.49 0.48 10.33
CA ILE A 172 5.86 -0.74 9.80
C ILE A 172 6.39 -1.97 10.55
N ILE A 173 7.73 -2.09 10.65
CA ILE A 173 8.39 -3.20 11.32
C ILE A 173 8.10 -3.18 12.82
N TYR A 174 8.24 -2.02 13.45
CA TYR A 174 8.01 -1.81 14.88
C TYR A 174 6.57 -2.16 15.28
N SER A 175 5.58 -1.75 14.49
CA SER A 175 4.19 -2.09 14.75
C SER A 175 3.94 -3.60 14.73
N LYS A 176 4.65 -4.35 13.89
CA LYS A 176 4.56 -5.82 13.86
C LYS A 176 5.18 -6.48 15.09
N PHE A 177 6.40 -6.06 15.46
CA PHE A 177 7.10 -6.66 16.59
C PHE A 177 6.42 -6.38 17.92
N GLU A 178 5.94 -5.15 18.12
CA GLU A 178 5.29 -4.72 19.36
C GLU A 178 3.76 -4.95 19.34
N HIS A 179 3.23 -5.54 18.27
CA HIS A 179 1.79 -5.79 18.09
C HIS A 179 0.93 -4.52 18.30
N LEU A 180 1.39 -3.38 17.74
CA LEU A 180 0.77 -2.08 18.00
C LEU A 180 -0.53 -1.90 17.21
N GLU A 181 -1.58 -1.59 17.94
CA GLU A 181 -2.80 -1.03 17.38
C GLU A 181 -2.65 0.47 17.05
N TYR A 182 -3.60 1.02 16.29
CA TYR A 182 -3.58 2.41 15.82
C TYR A 182 -3.20 3.45 16.88
N LYS A 183 -3.84 3.41 18.07
CA LYS A 183 -3.58 4.38 19.13
C LYS A 183 -2.18 4.25 19.76
N GLN A 184 -1.69 3.04 19.86
CA GLN A 184 -0.35 2.75 20.38
C GLN A 184 0.71 3.22 19.40
N LEU A 185 0.52 2.92 18.10
CA LEU A 185 1.40 3.39 17.03
C LEU A 185 1.39 4.92 16.92
N GLU A 186 0.22 5.56 17.03
CA GLU A 186 0.14 7.03 17.03
C GLU A 186 0.95 7.64 18.18
N ARG A 187 0.90 7.03 19.36
CA ARG A 187 1.68 7.47 20.51
C ARG A 187 3.18 7.29 20.28
N ALA A 188 3.58 6.11 19.76
CA ALA A 188 4.98 5.83 19.44
C ALA A 188 5.57 6.83 18.42
N ILE A 189 4.82 7.16 17.38
CA ILE A 189 5.23 8.17 16.39
C ILE A 189 5.33 9.56 17.04
N LYS A 190 4.37 9.94 17.86
CA LYS A 190 4.36 11.24 18.56
C LYS A 190 5.55 11.42 19.51
N THR A 191 5.98 10.35 20.17
CA THR A 191 7.12 10.38 21.12
C THR A 191 8.47 10.17 20.45
N ASP A 192 8.50 10.09 19.11
CA ASP A 192 9.71 9.83 18.34
C ASP A 192 10.50 8.62 18.86
N THR A 193 9.78 7.49 18.96
CA THR A 193 10.35 6.23 19.47
C THR A 193 11.53 5.77 18.61
N MET A 194 11.52 6.04 17.30
CA MET A 194 12.64 5.72 16.40
C MET A 194 13.92 6.40 16.87
N ALA A 195 13.91 7.71 17.06
CA ALA A 195 15.09 8.44 17.52
C ALA A 195 15.53 8.03 18.93
N SER A 196 14.61 7.66 19.81
CA SER A 196 14.91 7.17 21.15
C SER A 196 15.66 5.83 21.11
N ILE A 197 15.24 4.90 20.26
CA ILE A 197 15.89 3.59 20.08
C ILE A 197 17.26 3.75 19.44
N LEU A 198 17.41 4.63 18.44
CA LEU A 198 18.70 4.88 17.79
C LEU A 198 19.71 5.46 18.78
N ARG A 199 19.32 6.46 19.57
CA ARG A 199 20.20 7.04 20.64
C ARG A 199 20.61 6.01 21.69
N ALA A 200 19.70 5.11 22.08
CA ALA A 200 20.02 4.05 23.03
C ALA A 200 21.05 3.05 22.46
N LYS A 201 20.97 2.73 21.18
CA LYS A 201 21.95 1.88 20.47
C LYS A 201 23.34 2.54 20.40
N ASP A 202 23.39 3.81 20.04
CA ASP A 202 24.65 4.56 19.97
C ASP A 202 25.33 4.62 21.33
N SER A 203 24.57 4.90 22.39
CA SER A 203 25.08 4.91 23.78
C SER A 203 25.63 3.55 24.23
N GLN A 204 25.00 2.44 23.82
CA GLN A 204 25.50 1.09 24.12
C GLN A 204 26.78 0.76 23.33
N SER A 205 26.87 1.18 22.08
CA SER A 205 28.05 1.04 21.24
C SER A 205 29.26 1.77 21.85
N ASP A 206 29.06 3.01 22.31
CA ASP A 206 30.12 3.81 22.94
C ASP A 206 30.60 3.19 24.24
N VAL A 207 29.73 2.63 25.07
CA VAL A 207 30.09 1.92 26.30
C VAL A 207 30.93 0.68 25.99
N LEU A 208 30.57 -0.11 24.98
CA LEU A 208 31.34 -1.29 24.57
C LEU A 208 32.73 -0.90 24.04
N HIS A 209 32.84 0.13 23.20
CA HIS A 209 34.12 0.62 22.71
C HIS A 209 35.02 1.14 23.85
N THR A 210 34.44 1.82 24.83
CA THR A 210 35.19 2.34 25.99
C THR A 210 35.65 1.20 26.92
N THR A 211 34.90 0.11 27.01
CA THR A 211 35.25 -1.06 27.84
C THR A 211 36.37 -1.88 27.20
N TYR A 212 36.36 -2.07 25.89
CA TYR A 212 37.43 -2.78 25.19
C TYR A 212 38.73 -1.99 25.05
N ALA A 213 38.68 -0.64 25.06
CA ALA A 213 39.87 0.20 25.00
C ALA A 213 40.63 0.32 26.37
N LYS A 214 40.03 -0.20 27.46
CA LYS A 214 40.62 -0.18 28.81
C LYS A 214 41.13 -1.54 29.30
N SER A 215 41.15 -2.56 28.45
CA SER A 215 41.80 -3.83 28.85
C SER A 215 43.27 -3.77 28.51
N PRO A 216 44.18 -3.93 29.50
CA PRO A 216 45.63 -3.86 29.28
C PRO A 216 46.16 -5.05 28.48
#